data_d058abfc23913c6e8e7b645370f2afd8
#
_entry.id   d058abfc23913c6e8e7b645370f2afd8
#
_cell.length_a   1.000
_cell.length_b   1.000
_cell.length_c   1.000
_cell.angle_alpha   90.00
_cell.angle_beta   90.00
_cell.angle_gamma   90.00
#
_symmetry.space_group_name_H-M   'P 1'
#
loop_
_entity.id
_entity.type
_entity.pdbx_description
1 polymer ?
#
loop_
_entity_poly.entity_id
_entity_poly.type
_entity_poly.pdbx_seq_one_letter_code
_entity_poly.pdbx_strand_id
1 'polypeptide(L)'
;MTIQAIIPLVIMGGAFLLIAIVAHTTGQGNLDHIKSKTVGDGQHGTARWATKKEIQQTFKHIPFRPEAWRKGKDLPTDQGLVLGCVGGGPDIGSLWVTLFKQRKKAPERPAVQALVDTDDIHCLMIGASGIGKTAFFLYSNLEYACACGMSFLALDTKGDLARNYGTIASRYYGYQVAVIDLRNPTRSDGYNLLTLINHYMDICREDSENLAARAKAEKYAKILSKTIVNPDGDASQYGQNAFFYDAAEGLLTAVILLLAEYLPPDKKTGTEQRHIVSVFKLVQDLLAPSRSAKGKNGFQVLMNKLPDTHKARWFAGAALNSADQAMMSVMSTVLSRLNAFLDSELEQVLCFDSAINAESFASRKSAIFLILPEEDPSKNF
;
A
#
# COMPACT_ATOMS: atom_id res chain seq x y z
N MET A 1 -3.61 64.67 -17.78
CA MET A 1 -4.69 63.97 -17.13
C MET A 1 -5.47 64.95 -16.29
N THR A 2 -6.70 65.22 -16.60
CA THR A 2 -7.52 66.19 -15.90
C THR A 2 -7.92 65.63 -14.52
N ILE A 3 -7.98 66.49 -13.51
CA ILE A 3 -8.37 66.12 -12.12
C ILE A 3 -9.64 65.31 -12.05
N GLN A 4 -10.56 65.51 -13.01
CA GLN A 4 -11.80 64.74 -13.15
C GLN A 4 -11.59 63.25 -13.52
N ALA A 5 -10.47 62.87 -14.10
CA ALA A 5 -10.18 61.48 -14.43
C ALA A 5 -9.48 60.71 -13.29
N ILE A 6 -8.92 61.45 -12.31
CA ILE A 6 -8.19 60.85 -11.19
C ILE A 6 -9.17 60.49 -10.01
N ILE A 7 -10.24 61.22 -9.86
CA ILE A 7 -11.22 61.02 -8.78
C ILE A 7 -11.86 59.61 -8.82
N PRO A 8 -12.36 59.08 -9.97
CA PRO A 8 -12.91 57.74 -10.01
C PRO A 8 -11.87 56.67 -9.69
N LEU A 9 -10.63 56.87 -10.07
CA LEU A 9 -9.52 55.90 -9.84
C LEU A 9 -9.16 55.84 -8.35
N VAL A 10 -9.17 57.00 -7.64
CA VAL A 10 -8.92 57.07 -6.21
C VAL A 10 -10.09 56.46 -5.42
N ILE A 11 -11.33 56.69 -5.85
CA ILE A 11 -12.52 56.08 -5.23
C ILE A 11 -12.54 54.57 -5.43
N MET A 12 -12.23 54.07 -6.65
CA MET A 12 -12.11 52.65 -6.94
C MET A 12 -10.99 51.99 -6.12
N GLY A 13 -9.81 52.63 -6.05
CA GLY A 13 -8.70 52.15 -5.22
C GLY A 13 -9.05 52.10 -3.73
N GLY A 14 -9.73 53.12 -3.22
CA GLY A 14 -10.23 53.15 -1.84
C GLY A 14 -11.27 52.08 -1.55
N ALA A 15 -12.20 51.86 -2.47
CA ALA A 15 -13.21 50.77 -2.36
C ALA A 15 -12.56 49.39 -2.36
N PHE A 16 -11.58 49.17 -3.25
CA PHE A 16 -10.84 47.90 -3.29
C PHE A 16 -10.03 47.65 -2.02
N LEU A 17 -9.41 48.71 -1.47
CA LEU A 17 -8.67 48.62 -0.21
C LEU A 17 -9.61 48.34 0.96
N LEU A 18 -10.79 48.93 0.99
CA LEU A 18 -11.81 48.72 2.00
C LEU A 18 -12.38 47.29 1.95
N ILE A 19 -12.65 46.76 0.75
CA ILE A 19 -13.05 45.37 0.52
C ILE A 19 -11.95 44.39 0.97
N ALA A 20 -10.69 44.67 0.65
CA ALA A 20 -9.56 43.87 1.08
C ALA A 20 -9.38 43.88 2.62
N ILE A 21 -9.55 45.02 3.26
CA ILE A 21 -9.49 45.13 4.72
C ILE A 21 -10.67 44.40 5.38
N VAL A 22 -11.89 44.55 4.85
CA VAL A 22 -13.07 43.82 5.34
C VAL A 22 -12.92 42.34 5.14
N ALA A 23 -12.48 41.88 3.97
CA ALA A 23 -12.21 40.45 3.71
C ALA A 23 -11.13 39.90 4.66
N HIS A 24 -10.09 40.67 4.95
CA HIS A 24 -9.04 40.27 5.87
C HIS A 24 -9.50 40.26 7.34
N THR A 25 -10.29 41.26 7.77
CA THR A 25 -10.78 41.34 9.13
C THR A 25 -11.97 40.44 9.43
N THR A 26 -12.82 40.17 8.43
CA THR A 26 -13.97 39.28 8.59
C THR A 26 -13.60 37.81 8.34
N GLY A 27 -12.40 37.55 7.82
CA GLY A 27 -11.92 36.17 7.59
C GLY A 27 -12.78 35.37 6.63
N GLN A 28 -13.56 36.00 5.76
CA GLN A 28 -14.51 35.34 4.83
C GLN A 28 -13.84 34.48 3.73
N GLY A 29 -12.56 34.25 3.83
CA GLY A 29 -11.84 33.33 2.94
C GLY A 29 -11.09 32.21 3.68
N ASN A 30 -11.14 32.18 4.99
CA ASN A 30 -10.41 31.20 5.80
C ASN A 30 -11.37 30.17 6.41
N LEU A 31 -11.00 28.90 6.30
CA LEU A 31 -11.65 27.78 7.01
C LEU A 31 -11.55 27.92 8.55
N ASP A 32 -10.84 28.95 9.05
CA ASP A 32 -10.67 29.28 10.47
C ASP A 32 -12.00 29.67 11.18
N HIS A 33 -13.08 29.88 10.41
CA HIS A 33 -14.41 30.20 10.97
C HIS A 33 -15.33 29.02 11.19
N ILE A 34 -14.86 27.79 10.96
CA ILE A 34 -15.60 26.63 11.38
C ILE A 34 -15.64 26.60 12.90
N LYS A 35 -16.77 27.04 13.46
CA LYS A 35 -16.95 27.00 14.91
C LYS A 35 -17.01 25.56 15.37
N SER A 36 -16.17 25.20 16.33
CA SER A 36 -16.29 23.90 17.00
C SER A 36 -17.64 23.84 17.72
N LYS A 37 -18.41 22.80 17.46
CA LYS A 37 -19.63 22.52 18.18
C LYS A 37 -19.38 21.27 19.03
N THR A 38 -19.61 21.38 20.33
CA THR A 38 -19.60 20.19 21.19
C THR A 38 -20.83 19.36 20.85
N VAL A 39 -20.62 18.12 20.44
CA VAL A 39 -21.68 17.18 20.12
C VAL A 39 -21.79 16.16 21.25
N GLY A 40 -22.95 16.09 21.90
CA GLY A 40 -23.25 15.19 23.00
C GLY A 40 -22.82 15.71 24.39
N ASP A 41 -23.12 14.91 25.41
CA ASP A 41 -22.93 15.27 26.83
C ASP A 41 -21.50 15.05 27.34
N GLY A 42 -20.53 14.81 26.44
CA GLY A 42 -19.17 14.45 26.83
C GLY A 42 -19.00 13.01 27.33
N GLN A 43 -20.05 12.20 27.27
CA GLN A 43 -20.06 10.82 27.77
C GLN A 43 -19.06 9.90 27.02
N HIS A 44 -18.75 10.23 25.76
CA HIS A 44 -17.77 9.53 24.92
C HIS A 44 -16.53 10.40 24.60
N GLY A 45 -16.29 11.44 25.39
CA GLY A 45 -15.27 12.44 25.13
C GLY A 45 -15.77 13.62 24.28
N THR A 46 -14.99 14.68 24.24
CA THR A 46 -15.27 15.88 23.42
C THR A 46 -14.13 16.06 22.42
N ALA A 47 -14.49 16.31 21.15
CA ALA A 47 -13.53 16.66 20.11
C ALA A 47 -13.71 18.14 19.72
N ARG A 48 -12.59 18.83 19.47
CA ARG A 48 -12.56 20.18 18.91
C ARG A 48 -11.44 20.32 17.90
N TRP A 49 -11.51 21.33 17.09
CA TRP A 49 -10.39 21.67 16.21
C TRP A 49 -9.18 22.16 17.03
N ALA A 50 -8.00 21.69 16.67
CA ALA A 50 -6.76 22.18 17.26
C ALA A 50 -6.54 23.66 16.93
N THR A 51 -6.04 24.42 17.88
CA THR A 51 -5.64 25.80 17.65
C THR A 51 -4.34 25.87 16.84
N LYS A 52 -4.10 27.01 16.15
CA LYS A 52 -2.83 27.20 15.41
C LYS A 52 -1.60 27.02 16.29
N LYS A 53 -1.68 27.46 17.56
CA LYS A 53 -0.58 27.31 18.51
C LYS A 53 -0.32 25.84 18.85
N GLU A 54 -1.37 25.06 19.09
CA GLU A 54 -1.25 23.61 19.33
C GLU A 54 -0.65 22.91 18.12
N ILE A 55 -1.14 23.17 16.90
CA ILE A 55 -0.60 22.62 15.66
C ILE A 55 0.90 22.92 15.52
N GLN A 56 1.30 24.17 15.75
CA GLN A 56 2.70 24.59 15.67
C GLN A 56 3.59 23.99 16.75
N GLN A 57 3.05 23.65 17.92
CA GLN A 57 3.82 23.08 19.02
C GLN A 57 3.91 21.54 18.97
N THR A 58 2.91 20.90 18.36
CA THR A 58 2.83 19.45 18.31
C THR A 58 3.73 18.84 17.22
N PHE A 59 3.80 19.48 16.06
CA PHE A 59 4.48 18.90 14.90
C PHE A 59 5.90 19.45 14.75
N LYS A 60 6.81 18.63 14.20
CA LYS A 60 8.16 19.07 13.86
C LYS A 60 8.14 20.00 12.64
N HIS A 61 8.94 21.05 12.70
CA HIS A 61 9.12 22.00 11.63
C HIS A 61 10.35 21.65 10.82
N ILE A 62 10.16 21.13 9.61
CA ILE A 62 11.26 20.67 8.76
C ILE A 62 11.30 21.53 7.48
N PRO A 63 12.44 22.14 7.13
CA PRO A 63 12.57 22.90 5.90
C PRO A 63 12.25 22.03 4.68
N PHE A 64 11.23 22.39 3.90
CA PHE A 64 10.79 21.62 2.74
C PHE A 64 11.55 22.08 1.49
N ARG A 65 12.59 21.31 1.07
CA ARG A 65 13.54 21.68 0.02
C ARG A 65 13.72 20.58 -1.04
N PRO A 66 12.71 20.24 -1.84
CA PRO A 66 12.79 19.15 -2.82
C PRO A 66 13.96 19.25 -3.78
N GLU A 67 14.30 20.48 -4.25
CA GLU A 67 15.42 20.68 -5.16
C GLU A 67 16.79 20.35 -4.57
N ALA A 68 16.97 20.59 -3.28
CA ALA A 68 18.18 20.22 -2.55
C ALA A 68 18.21 18.72 -2.26
N TRP A 69 17.09 18.17 -1.84
CA TRP A 69 16.93 16.74 -1.53
C TRP A 69 17.22 15.85 -2.73
N ARG A 70 16.72 16.20 -3.92
CA ARG A 70 16.99 15.49 -5.19
C ARG A 70 18.45 15.55 -5.62
N LYS A 71 19.24 16.45 -5.03
CA LYS A 71 20.70 16.52 -5.18
C LYS A 71 21.46 15.87 -4.04
N GLY A 72 20.76 15.15 -3.13
CA GLY A 72 21.35 14.53 -1.96
C GLY A 72 21.79 15.48 -0.86
N LYS A 73 21.27 16.75 -0.85
CA LYS A 73 21.65 17.77 0.13
C LYS A 73 20.53 18.00 1.13
N ASP A 74 20.90 18.26 2.38
CA ASP A 74 19.97 18.62 3.48
C ASP A 74 18.81 17.63 3.64
N LEU A 75 19.05 16.33 3.45
CA LEU A 75 18.02 15.29 3.57
C LEU A 75 17.47 15.24 5.00
N PRO A 76 16.14 15.18 5.17
CA PRO A 76 15.54 15.02 6.49
C PRO A 76 15.85 13.63 7.06
N THR A 77 16.08 13.58 8.36
CA THR A 77 16.33 12.33 9.09
C THR A 77 15.10 11.81 9.81
N ASP A 78 14.18 12.70 10.15
CA ASP A 78 12.94 12.34 10.83
C ASP A 78 11.96 11.72 9.83
N GLN A 79 11.52 10.51 10.12
CA GLN A 79 10.45 9.86 9.38
C GLN A 79 9.10 10.32 9.91
N GLY A 80 8.10 10.45 9.02
CA GLY A 80 6.79 10.91 9.44
C GLY A 80 5.91 11.37 8.28
N LEU A 81 4.75 11.92 8.64
CA LEU A 81 3.74 12.38 7.70
C LEU A 81 3.67 13.91 7.67
N VAL A 82 3.73 14.48 6.48
CA VAL A 82 3.53 15.92 6.27
C VAL A 82 2.04 16.24 6.33
N LEU A 83 1.62 16.94 7.37
CA LEU A 83 0.22 17.33 7.60
C LEU A 83 -0.11 18.73 7.09
N GLY A 84 0.90 19.58 6.93
CA GLY A 84 0.71 20.95 6.50
C GLY A 84 2.04 21.68 6.30
N CYS A 85 1.96 22.98 6.12
CA CYS A 85 3.15 23.81 6.01
C CYS A 85 2.96 25.19 6.68
N VAL A 86 4.08 25.79 7.06
CA VAL A 86 4.16 27.19 7.50
C VAL A 86 5.23 27.93 6.71
N GLY A 87 5.06 29.22 6.49
CA GLY A 87 5.94 30.01 5.62
C GLY A 87 5.54 29.93 4.15
N GLY A 88 6.38 30.46 3.26
CA GLY A 88 6.16 30.44 1.80
C GLY A 88 5.12 31.44 1.28
N GLY A 89 4.33 32.05 2.12
CA GLY A 89 3.39 33.11 1.72
C GLY A 89 4.09 34.39 1.35
N PRO A 90 3.44 35.29 0.56
CA PRO A 90 3.97 36.62 0.34
C PRO A 90 4.02 37.35 1.69
N ASP A 91 5.23 37.67 2.13
CA ASP A 91 5.40 38.57 3.27
C ASP A 91 4.96 39.95 2.83
N ILE A 92 3.77 40.38 3.31
CA ILE A 92 3.20 41.69 3.00
C ILE A 92 4.17 42.81 3.42
N GLY A 93 4.92 42.61 4.51
CA GLY A 93 5.99 43.50 4.92
C GLY A 93 7.13 43.62 3.90
N SER A 94 7.53 42.52 3.29
CA SER A 94 8.56 42.50 2.24
C SER A 94 8.07 43.13 0.93
N LEU A 95 6.79 42.97 0.59
CA LEU A 95 6.15 43.65 -0.55
C LEU A 95 6.15 45.15 -0.37
N TRP A 96 5.81 45.62 0.83
CA TRP A 96 5.89 47.06 1.20
C TRP A 96 7.34 47.59 1.07
N VAL A 97 8.32 46.86 1.60
CA VAL A 97 9.73 47.25 1.52
C VAL A 97 10.22 47.25 0.07
N THR A 98 9.76 46.32 -0.78
CA THR A 98 10.12 46.28 -2.21
C THR A 98 9.49 47.42 -2.99
N LEU A 99 8.24 47.75 -2.72
CA LEU A 99 7.53 48.85 -3.40
C LEU A 99 8.04 50.22 -3.01
N PHE A 100 8.47 50.45 -1.76
CA PHE A 100 8.80 51.78 -1.25
C PHE A 100 10.30 52.02 -1.03
N LYS A 101 11.18 51.00 -0.96
CA LYS A 101 12.63 51.15 -0.71
C LYS A 101 13.56 50.82 -1.85
N GLN A 102 13.09 50.73 -3.10
CA GLN A 102 13.94 50.48 -4.30
C GLN A 102 15.11 49.49 -4.05
N ARG A 103 14.86 48.35 -3.42
CA ARG A 103 15.88 47.34 -3.21
C ARG A 103 16.19 46.64 -4.56
N LYS A 104 17.47 46.58 -4.92
CA LYS A 104 17.96 45.88 -6.12
C LYS A 104 17.83 44.37 -6.09
N LYS A 105 17.45 43.75 -4.96
CA LYS A 105 17.20 42.31 -4.82
C LYS A 105 15.82 42.10 -4.24
N ALA A 106 15.02 41.25 -4.88
CA ALA A 106 13.77 40.77 -4.28
C ALA A 106 14.08 40.07 -2.94
N PRO A 107 13.27 40.32 -1.89
CA PRO A 107 13.48 39.65 -0.61
C PRO A 107 13.36 38.13 -0.84
N GLU A 108 14.27 37.37 -0.22
CA GLU A 108 14.16 35.92 -0.21
C GLU A 108 12.82 35.54 0.42
N ARG A 109 12.03 34.74 -0.29
CA ARG A 109 10.79 34.22 0.27
C ARG A 109 11.14 33.37 1.51
N PRO A 110 10.41 33.53 2.62
CA PRO A 110 10.65 32.67 3.77
C PRO A 110 10.55 31.22 3.32
N ALA A 111 11.52 30.40 3.73
CA ALA A 111 11.55 28.99 3.38
C ALA A 111 10.28 28.31 3.87
N VAL A 112 9.65 27.51 3.00
CA VAL A 112 8.53 26.66 3.39
C VAL A 112 9.02 25.64 4.40
N GLN A 113 8.34 25.53 5.53
CA GLN A 113 8.58 24.48 6.52
C GLN A 113 7.39 23.52 6.52
N ALA A 114 7.64 22.25 6.35
CA ALA A 114 6.66 21.20 6.52
C ALA A 114 6.39 21.00 8.02
N LEU A 115 5.13 20.83 8.37
CA LEU A 115 4.69 20.37 9.68
C LEU A 115 4.59 18.85 9.60
N VAL A 116 5.51 18.16 10.26
CA VAL A 116 5.65 16.72 10.18
C VAL A 116 5.24 16.09 11.50
N ASP A 117 4.30 15.15 11.41
CA ASP A 117 4.00 14.23 12.50
C ASP A 117 4.94 13.04 12.43
N THR A 118 5.68 12.82 13.50
CA THR A 118 6.67 11.73 13.58
C THR A 118 6.18 10.55 14.41
N ASP A 119 4.95 10.60 14.88
CA ASP A 119 4.34 9.50 15.60
C ASP A 119 3.80 8.44 14.63
N ASP A 120 3.62 7.21 15.11
CA ASP A 120 3.03 6.12 14.33
C ASP A 120 1.50 6.24 14.37
N ILE A 121 0.97 7.03 13.45
CA ILE A 121 -0.46 7.38 13.41
C ILE A 121 -1.10 7.05 12.06
N HIS A 122 -2.41 6.83 12.09
CA HIS A 122 -3.24 6.82 10.89
C HIS A 122 -3.77 8.24 10.60
N CYS A 123 -3.74 8.63 9.32
CA CYS A 123 -4.26 9.93 8.88
C CYS A 123 -5.40 9.75 7.89
N LEU A 124 -6.54 10.38 8.17
CA LEU A 124 -7.67 10.45 7.25
C LEU A 124 -7.80 11.87 6.69
N MET A 125 -7.60 12.02 5.37
CA MET A 125 -7.80 13.29 4.69
C MET A 125 -9.16 13.34 3.99
N ILE A 126 -10.00 14.25 4.40
CA ILE A 126 -11.32 14.49 3.81
C ILE A 126 -11.31 15.81 3.03
N GLY A 127 -11.78 15.76 1.79
CA GLY A 127 -11.87 16.96 0.96
C GLY A 127 -12.69 16.70 -0.31
N ALA A 128 -13.35 17.73 -0.82
CA ALA A 128 -14.12 17.67 -2.06
C ALA A 128 -13.24 17.30 -3.26
N SER A 129 -13.87 16.82 -4.35
CA SER A 129 -13.16 16.57 -5.59
C SER A 129 -12.56 17.88 -6.13
N GLY A 130 -11.35 17.82 -6.69
CA GLY A 130 -10.67 18.99 -7.29
C GLY A 130 -10.01 19.93 -6.29
N ILE A 131 -10.15 19.77 -4.97
CA ILE A 131 -9.53 20.66 -3.97
C ILE A 131 -7.99 20.54 -3.87
N GLY A 132 -7.40 19.60 -4.61
CA GLY A 132 -5.95 19.43 -4.66
C GLY A 132 -5.37 18.41 -3.66
N LYS A 133 -6.17 17.46 -3.15
CA LYS A 133 -5.70 16.41 -2.23
C LYS A 133 -4.42 15.72 -2.73
N THR A 134 -4.42 15.32 -4.00
CA THR A 134 -3.25 14.68 -4.61
C THR A 134 -2.08 15.63 -4.73
N ALA A 135 -2.31 16.86 -5.21
CA ALA A 135 -1.24 17.82 -5.47
C ALA A 135 -0.57 18.35 -4.20
N PHE A 136 -1.37 18.68 -3.18
CA PHE A 136 -0.83 19.32 -1.98
C PHE A 136 -0.49 18.35 -0.86
N PHE A 137 -1.19 17.21 -0.77
CA PHE A 137 -0.93 16.24 0.29
C PHE A 137 -0.12 15.04 -0.21
N LEU A 138 -0.63 14.30 -1.20
CA LEU A 138 0.04 13.05 -1.61
C LEU A 138 1.42 13.31 -2.20
N TYR A 139 1.57 14.26 -3.13
CA TYR A 139 2.88 14.53 -3.72
C TYR A 139 3.88 15.06 -2.72
N SER A 140 3.45 15.90 -1.78
CA SER A 140 4.33 16.40 -0.71
C SER A 140 4.78 15.26 0.21
N ASN A 141 3.90 14.32 0.53
CA ASN A 141 4.23 13.17 1.34
C ASN A 141 5.10 12.15 0.61
N LEU A 142 4.87 11.89 -0.67
CA LEU A 142 5.74 11.02 -1.47
C LEU A 142 7.16 11.61 -1.59
N GLU A 143 7.27 12.91 -1.83
CA GLU A 143 8.57 13.60 -1.87
C GLU A 143 9.29 13.50 -0.52
N TYR A 144 8.57 13.75 0.58
CA TYR A 144 9.12 13.67 1.93
C TYR A 144 9.53 12.24 2.29
N ALA A 145 8.68 11.25 2.03
CA ALA A 145 8.98 9.84 2.26
C ALA A 145 10.24 9.40 1.51
N CYS A 146 10.38 9.81 0.24
CA CYS A 146 11.58 9.56 -0.53
C CYS A 146 12.81 10.23 0.07
N ALA A 147 12.68 11.48 0.54
CA ALA A 147 13.81 12.24 1.10
C ALA A 147 14.29 11.68 2.44
N CYS A 148 13.37 11.26 3.33
CA CYS A 148 13.73 10.66 4.62
C CYS A 148 13.98 9.15 4.58
N GLY A 149 13.85 8.52 3.40
CA GLY A 149 14.19 7.11 3.20
C GLY A 149 13.13 6.11 3.68
N MET A 150 11.87 6.53 3.83
CA MET A 150 10.75 5.62 4.17
C MET A 150 10.35 4.78 2.97
N SER A 151 10.26 3.46 3.13
CA SER A 151 9.56 2.60 2.15
C SER A 151 8.06 2.87 2.20
N PHE A 152 7.39 2.84 1.05
CA PHE A 152 5.95 3.08 0.99
C PHE A 152 5.26 2.24 -0.07
N LEU A 153 3.97 1.98 0.17
CA LEU A 153 3.03 1.42 -0.80
C LEU A 153 1.95 2.47 -1.06
N ALA A 154 1.75 2.83 -2.32
CA ALA A 154 0.77 3.79 -2.75
C ALA A 154 -0.31 3.13 -3.61
N LEU A 155 -1.57 3.24 -3.19
CA LEU A 155 -2.72 2.87 -4.02
C LEU A 155 -3.00 4.00 -5.01
N ASP A 156 -3.06 3.67 -6.29
CA ASP A 156 -3.16 4.63 -7.37
C ASP A 156 -4.26 4.24 -8.36
N THR A 157 -5.45 4.79 -8.20
CA THR A 157 -6.59 4.47 -9.07
C THR A 157 -6.45 5.03 -10.48
N LYS A 158 -5.55 6.00 -10.72
CA LYS A 158 -5.36 6.69 -12.01
C LYS A 158 -4.04 6.39 -12.71
N GLY A 159 -3.09 5.80 -12.01
CA GLY A 159 -1.73 5.60 -12.49
C GLY A 159 -0.87 6.88 -12.50
N ASP A 160 -1.38 7.98 -11.93
CA ASP A 160 -0.70 9.27 -11.92
C ASP A 160 0.46 9.29 -10.92
N LEU A 161 0.33 8.60 -9.79
CA LEU A 161 1.38 8.56 -8.76
C LEU A 161 2.60 7.79 -9.29
N ALA A 162 2.37 6.60 -9.84
CA ALA A 162 3.42 5.78 -10.44
C ALA A 162 4.15 6.52 -11.55
N ARG A 163 3.41 7.13 -12.49
CA ARG A 163 3.95 7.87 -13.63
C ARG A 163 4.78 9.07 -13.19
N ASN A 164 4.31 9.84 -12.20
CA ASN A 164 4.95 11.08 -11.79
C ASN A 164 6.07 10.86 -10.77
N TYR A 165 5.96 9.86 -9.89
CA TYR A 165 6.90 9.66 -8.79
C TYR A 165 7.80 8.44 -8.92
N GLY A 166 7.45 7.43 -9.72
CA GLY A 166 8.29 6.24 -9.88
C GLY A 166 9.71 6.58 -10.34
N THR A 167 9.84 7.39 -11.37
CA THR A 167 11.15 7.87 -11.85
C THR A 167 11.85 8.77 -10.83
N ILE A 168 11.12 9.61 -10.11
CA ILE A 168 11.70 10.49 -9.08
C ILE A 168 12.29 9.64 -7.95
N ALA A 169 11.54 8.69 -7.43
CA ALA A 169 11.96 7.80 -6.36
C ALA A 169 13.22 7.00 -6.75
N SER A 170 13.23 6.39 -7.94
CA SER A 170 14.37 5.59 -8.38
C SER A 170 15.61 6.45 -8.71
N ARG A 171 15.45 7.51 -9.53
CA ARG A 171 16.57 8.26 -10.08
C ARG A 171 17.24 9.18 -9.04
N TYR A 172 16.44 9.85 -8.21
CA TYR A 172 16.97 10.87 -7.30
C TYR A 172 17.22 10.35 -5.89
N TYR A 173 16.45 9.34 -5.45
CA TYR A 173 16.52 8.84 -4.09
C TYR A 173 17.03 7.40 -3.98
N GLY A 174 17.24 6.71 -5.12
CA GLY A 174 17.80 5.36 -5.17
C GLY A 174 16.84 4.27 -4.67
N TYR A 175 15.54 4.48 -4.83
CA TYR A 175 14.52 3.49 -4.48
C TYR A 175 14.46 2.36 -5.49
N GLN A 176 14.24 1.15 -4.99
CA GLN A 176 13.69 0.07 -5.80
C GLN A 176 12.19 0.35 -5.99
N VAL A 177 11.77 0.43 -7.24
CA VAL A 177 10.37 0.75 -7.58
C VAL A 177 9.72 -0.46 -8.22
N ALA A 178 8.53 -0.82 -7.76
CA ALA A 178 7.65 -1.78 -8.41
C ALA A 178 6.29 -1.15 -8.71
N VAL A 179 5.79 -1.40 -9.91
CA VAL A 179 4.47 -0.93 -10.36
C VAL A 179 3.62 -2.16 -10.67
N ILE A 180 2.70 -2.47 -9.77
CA ILE A 180 1.72 -3.54 -9.96
C ILE A 180 0.48 -2.91 -10.56
N ASP A 181 0.30 -3.10 -11.86
CA ASP A 181 -0.80 -2.49 -12.62
C ASP A 181 -1.89 -3.54 -12.91
N LEU A 182 -2.92 -3.59 -12.06
CA LEU A 182 -4.08 -4.47 -12.25
C LEU A 182 -5.09 -3.91 -13.26
N ARG A 183 -4.86 -2.71 -13.77
CA ARG A 183 -5.64 -2.07 -14.83
C ARG A 183 -5.10 -2.43 -16.22
N ASN A 184 -3.78 -2.59 -16.33
CA ASN A 184 -3.08 -3.04 -17.52
C ASN A 184 -2.05 -4.13 -17.19
N PRO A 185 -2.51 -5.34 -16.84
CA PRO A 185 -1.65 -6.40 -16.29
C PRO A 185 -0.47 -6.77 -17.21
N THR A 186 -0.62 -6.61 -18.52
CA THR A 186 0.45 -6.87 -19.50
C THR A 186 1.64 -5.90 -19.43
N ARG A 187 1.50 -4.80 -18.69
CA ARG A 187 2.56 -3.80 -18.45
C ARG A 187 2.99 -3.75 -17.00
N SER A 188 2.43 -4.61 -16.19
CA SER A 188 2.72 -4.71 -14.75
C SER A 188 4.06 -5.37 -14.50
N ASP A 189 4.71 -4.99 -13.41
CA ASP A 189 5.72 -5.83 -12.80
C ASP A 189 5.07 -7.10 -12.25
N GLY A 190 5.83 -8.20 -12.20
CA GLY A 190 5.38 -9.46 -11.64
C GLY A 190 5.15 -9.37 -10.12
N TYR A 191 4.15 -10.10 -9.64
CA TYR A 191 3.87 -10.25 -8.22
C TYR A 191 3.46 -11.68 -7.88
N ASN A 192 4.42 -12.59 -7.89
CA ASN A 192 4.19 -13.98 -7.51
C ASN A 192 4.01 -14.09 -5.99
N LEU A 193 2.82 -14.50 -5.57
CA LEU A 193 2.47 -14.66 -4.15
C LEU A 193 3.33 -15.67 -3.42
N LEU A 194 3.96 -16.60 -4.14
CA LEU A 194 4.79 -17.66 -3.59
C LEU A 194 6.29 -17.29 -3.52
N THR A 195 6.71 -16.11 -3.98
CA THR A 195 8.15 -15.73 -4.09
C THR A 195 8.95 -16.04 -2.82
N LEU A 196 8.49 -15.63 -1.64
CA LEU A 196 9.21 -15.89 -0.38
C LEU A 196 9.19 -17.37 0.02
N ILE A 197 8.07 -18.06 -0.23
CA ILE A 197 7.93 -19.49 0.06
C ILE A 197 8.91 -20.28 -0.79
N ASN A 198 8.95 -19.98 -2.08
CA ASN A 198 9.85 -20.61 -3.06
C ASN A 198 11.32 -20.36 -2.68
N HIS A 199 11.66 -19.12 -2.36
CA HIS A 199 13.01 -18.73 -1.94
C HIS A 199 13.49 -19.55 -0.74
N TYR A 200 12.69 -19.63 0.33
CA TYR A 200 13.07 -20.39 1.51
C TYR A 200 13.06 -21.89 1.31
N MET A 201 12.19 -22.42 0.45
CA MET A 201 12.22 -23.85 0.09
C MET A 201 13.43 -24.19 -0.80
N ASP A 202 13.89 -23.27 -1.64
CA ASP A 202 15.13 -23.47 -2.40
C ASP A 202 16.35 -23.54 -1.49
N ILE A 203 16.41 -22.68 -0.45
CA ILE A 203 17.46 -22.79 0.60
C ILE A 203 17.39 -24.16 1.29
N CYS A 204 16.17 -24.64 1.63
CA CYS A 204 16.02 -25.97 2.23
C CYS A 204 16.39 -27.12 1.28
N ARG A 205 16.29 -26.91 -0.02
CA ARG A 205 16.71 -27.91 -1.03
C ARG A 205 18.22 -28.03 -1.12
N GLU A 206 18.94 -26.92 -0.92
CA GLU A 206 20.40 -26.88 -0.87
C GLU A 206 20.94 -27.37 0.48
N ASP A 207 20.27 -27.04 1.57
CA ASP A 207 20.60 -27.41 2.94
C ASP A 207 19.35 -27.91 3.69
N SER A 208 19.16 -29.23 3.69
CA SER A 208 17.99 -29.89 4.32
C SER A 208 17.92 -29.73 5.83
N GLU A 209 19.05 -29.40 6.49
CA GLU A 209 19.15 -29.19 7.93
C GLU A 209 18.77 -27.76 8.33
N ASN A 210 18.52 -26.86 7.40
CA ASN A 210 18.20 -25.46 7.66
C ASN A 210 16.77 -25.28 8.17
N LEU A 211 16.57 -25.54 9.45
CA LEU A 211 15.27 -25.40 10.12
C LEU A 211 14.73 -23.96 10.08
N ALA A 212 15.61 -22.96 10.08
CA ALA A 212 15.18 -21.54 10.04
C ALA A 212 14.53 -21.20 8.71
N ALA A 213 15.10 -21.64 7.59
CA ALA A 213 14.52 -21.45 6.27
C ALA A 213 13.19 -22.22 6.14
N ARG A 214 13.15 -23.46 6.61
CA ARG A 214 11.91 -24.27 6.58
C ARG A 214 10.79 -23.59 7.40
N ALA A 215 11.09 -23.11 8.60
CA ALA A 215 10.10 -22.41 9.44
C ALA A 215 9.56 -21.13 8.76
N LYS A 216 10.40 -20.40 8.03
CA LYS A 216 9.96 -19.22 7.27
C LYS A 216 9.06 -19.61 6.08
N ALA A 217 9.42 -20.65 5.31
CA ALA A 217 8.57 -21.15 4.23
C ALA A 217 7.18 -21.56 4.76
N GLU A 218 7.14 -22.35 5.84
CA GLU A 218 5.91 -22.76 6.50
C GLU A 218 5.07 -21.57 6.98
N LYS A 219 5.72 -20.58 7.61
CA LYS A 219 5.07 -19.35 8.08
C LYS A 219 4.42 -18.58 6.93
N TYR A 220 5.15 -18.33 5.84
CA TYR A 220 4.62 -17.58 4.70
C TYR A 220 3.52 -18.35 3.96
N ALA A 221 3.66 -19.66 3.82
CA ALA A 221 2.61 -20.50 3.24
C ALA A 221 1.32 -20.45 4.08
N LYS A 222 1.43 -20.50 5.41
CA LYS A 222 0.28 -20.39 6.31
C LYS A 222 -0.37 -19.00 6.23
N ILE A 223 0.41 -17.92 6.22
CA ILE A 223 -0.10 -16.55 6.08
C ILE A 223 -0.88 -16.43 4.77
N LEU A 224 -0.29 -16.86 3.66
CA LEU A 224 -0.92 -16.80 2.34
C LEU A 224 -2.23 -17.61 2.31
N SER A 225 -2.20 -18.84 2.78
CA SER A 225 -3.39 -19.72 2.81
C SER A 225 -4.51 -19.11 3.65
N LYS A 226 -4.19 -18.57 4.82
CA LYS A 226 -5.16 -17.89 5.69
C LYS A 226 -5.77 -16.67 4.99
N THR A 227 -4.96 -15.83 4.36
CA THR A 227 -5.44 -14.63 3.64
C THR A 227 -6.36 -15.01 2.47
N ILE A 228 -6.05 -16.09 1.73
CA ILE A 228 -6.88 -16.54 0.60
C ILE A 228 -8.20 -17.16 1.08
N VAL A 229 -8.14 -18.02 2.08
CA VAL A 229 -9.31 -18.77 2.55
C VAL A 229 -10.22 -17.89 3.42
N ASN A 230 -9.64 -17.06 4.26
CA ASN A 230 -10.35 -16.22 5.22
C ASN A 230 -9.83 -14.76 5.21
N PRO A 231 -10.14 -13.99 4.15
CA PRO A 231 -9.63 -12.63 3.98
C PRO A 231 -10.08 -11.68 5.10
N ASP A 232 -11.28 -11.85 5.64
CA ASP A 232 -11.85 -10.99 6.69
C ASP A 232 -11.30 -11.31 8.09
N GLY A 233 -10.57 -12.43 8.24
CA GLY A 233 -9.92 -12.82 9.49
C GLY A 233 -10.85 -13.30 10.62
N ASP A 234 -12.16 -13.24 10.42
CA ASP A 234 -13.15 -13.62 11.42
C ASP A 234 -13.83 -14.96 11.06
N ALA A 235 -13.32 -16.05 11.64
CA ALA A 235 -13.88 -17.38 11.46
C ALA A 235 -15.29 -17.51 12.06
N SER A 236 -15.71 -16.62 12.97
CA SER A 236 -17.04 -16.64 13.57
C SER A 236 -18.16 -16.39 12.56
N GLN A 237 -17.87 -15.70 11.45
CA GLN A 237 -18.82 -15.44 10.36
C GLN A 237 -19.29 -16.73 9.66
N TYR A 238 -18.49 -17.79 9.70
CA TYR A 238 -18.80 -19.04 9.00
C TYR A 238 -19.69 -20.00 9.81
N GLY A 239 -19.95 -19.72 11.09
CA GLY A 239 -20.84 -20.50 11.93
C GLY A 239 -20.51 -22.01 11.89
N GLN A 240 -21.48 -22.86 11.54
CA GLN A 240 -21.29 -24.31 11.44
C GLN A 240 -20.32 -24.76 10.33
N ASN A 241 -20.01 -23.87 9.38
CA ASN A 241 -19.08 -24.15 8.29
C ASN A 241 -17.62 -23.84 8.63
N ALA A 242 -17.32 -23.30 9.81
CA ALA A 242 -15.96 -22.93 10.22
C ALA A 242 -14.95 -24.06 10.01
N PHE A 243 -15.34 -25.30 10.31
CA PHE A 243 -14.49 -26.47 10.09
C PHE A 243 -13.99 -26.60 8.63
N PHE A 244 -14.85 -26.33 7.64
CA PHE A 244 -14.47 -26.46 6.23
C PHE A 244 -13.44 -25.42 5.82
N TYR A 245 -13.52 -24.22 6.38
CA TYR A 245 -12.54 -23.14 6.11
C TYR A 245 -11.22 -23.41 6.81
N ASP A 246 -11.22 -23.85 8.08
CA ASP A 246 -10.00 -24.21 8.80
C ASP A 246 -9.27 -25.38 8.12
N ALA A 247 -10.02 -26.40 7.72
CA ALA A 247 -9.48 -27.55 7.00
C ALA A 247 -8.96 -27.14 5.60
N ALA A 248 -9.63 -26.19 4.93
CA ALA A 248 -9.21 -25.64 3.65
C ALA A 248 -7.90 -24.82 3.77
N GLU A 249 -7.73 -24.02 4.82
CA GLU A 249 -6.48 -23.33 5.11
C GLU A 249 -5.32 -24.33 5.26
N GLY A 250 -5.52 -25.37 6.05
CA GLY A 250 -4.51 -26.40 6.24
C GLY A 250 -4.16 -27.15 4.96
N LEU A 251 -5.17 -27.54 4.16
CA LEU A 251 -5.00 -28.21 2.89
C LEU A 251 -4.24 -27.32 1.89
N LEU A 252 -4.64 -26.06 1.76
CA LEU A 252 -3.97 -25.11 0.87
C LEU A 252 -2.52 -24.89 1.27
N THR A 253 -2.25 -24.75 2.56
CA THR A 253 -0.88 -24.67 3.09
C THR A 253 -0.05 -25.90 2.70
N ALA A 254 -0.62 -27.09 2.85
CA ALA A 254 0.06 -28.32 2.48
C ALA A 254 0.38 -28.38 0.98
N VAL A 255 -0.57 -28.02 0.11
CA VAL A 255 -0.37 -28.05 -1.34
C VAL A 255 0.66 -27.01 -1.79
N ILE A 256 0.64 -25.80 -1.22
CA ILE A 256 1.63 -24.76 -1.50
C ILE A 256 3.04 -25.25 -1.14
N LEU A 257 3.21 -25.84 0.05
CA LEU A 257 4.51 -26.36 0.48
C LEU A 257 4.99 -27.51 -0.41
N LEU A 258 4.12 -28.43 -0.80
CA LEU A 258 4.47 -29.50 -1.72
C LEU A 258 4.90 -28.97 -3.09
N LEU A 259 4.16 -28.00 -3.62
CA LEU A 259 4.52 -27.36 -4.89
C LEU A 259 5.91 -26.71 -4.78
N ALA A 260 6.16 -25.96 -3.73
CA ALA A 260 7.43 -25.28 -3.51
C ALA A 260 8.60 -26.26 -3.29
N GLU A 261 8.37 -27.39 -2.63
CA GLU A 261 9.38 -28.38 -2.30
C GLU A 261 9.75 -29.26 -3.51
N TYR A 262 8.75 -29.73 -4.27
CA TYR A 262 8.96 -30.77 -5.30
C TYR A 262 9.01 -30.25 -6.74
N LEU A 263 8.55 -29.01 -7.00
CA LEU A 263 8.62 -28.42 -8.33
C LEU A 263 9.74 -27.36 -8.37
N PRO A 264 10.93 -27.67 -8.88
CA PRO A 264 11.98 -26.68 -9.07
C PRO A 264 11.63 -25.75 -10.26
N PRO A 265 12.27 -24.57 -10.36
CA PRO A 265 12.23 -23.77 -11.58
C PRO A 265 12.64 -24.59 -12.81
N ASP A 266 12.13 -24.22 -13.98
CA ASP A 266 12.49 -24.90 -15.22
C ASP A 266 14.01 -24.80 -15.47
N LYS A 267 14.68 -25.91 -15.55
CA LYS A 267 16.15 -25.98 -15.71
C LYS A 267 16.66 -25.42 -17.04
N LYS A 268 15.83 -25.37 -18.08
CA LYS A 268 16.22 -24.87 -19.40
C LYS A 268 15.99 -23.39 -19.57
N THR A 269 14.88 -22.89 -19.07
CA THR A 269 14.46 -21.49 -19.23
C THR A 269 14.74 -20.63 -17.99
N GLY A 270 14.96 -21.25 -16.83
CA GLY A 270 15.04 -20.56 -15.54
C GLY A 270 13.68 -19.99 -15.09
N THR A 271 12.60 -20.29 -15.82
CA THR A 271 11.28 -19.74 -15.53
C THR A 271 10.72 -20.34 -14.25
N GLU A 272 10.26 -19.51 -13.36
CA GLU A 272 9.55 -19.93 -12.15
C GLU A 272 8.17 -20.51 -12.52
N GLN A 273 7.89 -21.72 -12.03
CA GLN A 273 6.63 -22.42 -12.28
C GLN A 273 5.78 -22.54 -11.02
N ARG A 274 6.30 -22.14 -9.87
CA ARG A 274 5.64 -22.23 -8.57
C ARG A 274 4.90 -20.92 -8.29
N HIS A 275 3.68 -20.81 -8.79
CA HIS A 275 2.80 -19.66 -8.62
C HIS A 275 1.37 -20.12 -8.32
N ILE A 276 0.50 -19.19 -7.97
CA ILE A 276 -0.86 -19.49 -7.47
C ILE A 276 -1.72 -20.28 -8.48
N VAL A 277 -1.53 -20.05 -9.78
CA VAL A 277 -2.24 -20.80 -10.84
C VAL A 277 -1.78 -22.26 -10.87
N SER A 278 -0.49 -22.53 -10.61
CA SER A 278 0.03 -23.90 -10.48
C SER A 278 -0.54 -24.60 -9.24
N VAL A 279 -0.74 -23.85 -8.14
CA VAL A 279 -1.45 -24.36 -6.95
C VAL A 279 -2.87 -24.77 -7.30
N PHE A 280 -3.60 -23.93 -8.03
CA PHE A 280 -4.96 -24.25 -8.48
C PHE A 280 -4.99 -25.54 -9.31
N LYS A 281 -4.13 -25.61 -10.33
CA LYS A 281 -4.04 -26.81 -11.20
C LYS A 281 -3.73 -28.06 -10.39
N LEU A 282 -2.78 -27.97 -9.45
CA LEU A 282 -2.43 -29.09 -8.59
C LEU A 282 -3.61 -29.54 -7.72
N VAL A 283 -4.34 -28.61 -7.09
CA VAL A 283 -5.55 -28.94 -6.31
C VAL A 283 -6.61 -29.59 -7.20
N GLN A 284 -6.83 -29.07 -8.41
CA GLN A 284 -7.78 -29.63 -9.36
C GLN A 284 -7.42 -31.08 -9.78
N ASP A 285 -6.15 -31.33 -10.06
CA ASP A 285 -5.65 -32.66 -10.43
C ASP A 285 -5.75 -33.64 -9.25
N LEU A 286 -5.51 -33.17 -8.03
CA LEU A 286 -5.60 -33.98 -6.81
C LEU A 286 -7.04 -34.32 -6.42
N LEU A 287 -8.05 -33.55 -6.88
CA LEU A 287 -9.46 -33.89 -6.75
C LEU A 287 -9.90 -35.09 -7.59
N ALA A 288 -9.21 -35.31 -8.73
CA ALA A 288 -9.59 -36.36 -9.63
C ALA A 288 -9.49 -37.76 -8.95
N PRO A 289 -10.40 -38.70 -9.26
CA PRO A 289 -10.30 -40.06 -8.78
C PRO A 289 -8.97 -40.70 -9.18
N SER A 290 -8.28 -41.30 -8.22
CA SER A 290 -7.02 -41.98 -8.52
C SER A 290 -7.25 -43.22 -9.41
N ARG A 291 -6.51 -43.30 -10.50
CA ARG A 291 -6.50 -44.53 -11.35
C ARG A 291 -5.84 -45.71 -10.68
N SER A 292 -4.98 -45.47 -9.68
CA SER A 292 -4.16 -46.50 -9.03
C SER A 292 -4.72 -47.06 -7.72
N ALA A 293 -5.68 -46.36 -7.10
CA ALA A 293 -6.26 -46.77 -5.82
C ALA A 293 -7.78 -46.56 -5.82
N LYS A 294 -8.53 -47.65 -5.89
CA LYS A 294 -10.00 -47.63 -5.87
C LYS A 294 -10.48 -46.95 -4.60
N GLY A 295 -11.39 -45.97 -4.74
CA GLY A 295 -12.02 -45.28 -3.64
C GLY A 295 -11.20 -44.12 -3.00
N LYS A 296 -10.01 -43.82 -3.53
CA LYS A 296 -9.18 -42.70 -3.06
C LYS A 296 -9.02 -41.63 -4.15
N ASN A 297 -8.97 -40.36 -3.77
CA ASN A 297 -8.61 -39.29 -4.68
C ASN A 297 -7.07 -39.13 -4.77
N GLY A 298 -6.61 -38.32 -5.75
CA GLY A 298 -5.18 -38.08 -5.96
C GLY A 298 -4.49 -37.51 -4.74
N PHE A 299 -5.18 -36.66 -3.96
CA PHE A 299 -4.64 -36.05 -2.75
C PHE A 299 -4.33 -37.08 -1.67
N GLN A 300 -5.27 -37.99 -1.37
CA GLN A 300 -5.05 -39.07 -0.40
C GLN A 300 -3.89 -40.00 -0.83
N VAL A 301 -3.79 -40.30 -2.12
CA VAL A 301 -2.70 -41.13 -2.64
C VAL A 301 -1.35 -40.41 -2.50
N LEU A 302 -1.29 -39.13 -2.81
CA LEU A 302 -0.07 -38.35 -2.69
C LEU A 302 0.39 -38.27 -1.23
N MET A 303 -0.53 -37.89 -0.31
CA MET A 303 -0.22 -37.78 1.11
C MET A 303 0.23 -39.09 1.74
N ASN A 304 -0.33 -40.23 1.30
CA ASN A 304 0.07 -41.54 1.80
C ASN A 304 1.47 -41.98 1.33
N LYS A 305 2.03 -41.34 0.29
CA LYS A 305 3.41 -41.59 -0.18
C LYS A 305 4.45 -40.79 0.61
N LEU A 306 4.02 -39.74 1.34
CA LEU A 306 4.92 -38.94 2.14
C LEU A 306 5.21 -39.62 3.49
N PRO A 307 6.37 -39.42 4.10
CA PRO A 307 6.67 -39.86 5.45
C PRO A 307 5.66 -39.31 6.46
N ASP A 308 5.39 -40.04 7.54
CA ASP A 308 4.46 -39.58 8.59
C ASP A 308 4.92 -38.28 9.28
N THR A 309 6.23 -38.05 9.27
CA THR A 309 6.84 -36.84 9.83
C THR A 309 6.77 -35.63 8.88
N HIS A 310 6.27 -35.81 7.66
CA HIS A 310 6.25 -34.72 6.67
C HIS A 310 5.24 -33.63 7.03
N LYS A 311 5.66 -32.38 7.08
CA LYS A 311 4.84 -31.25 7.52
C LYS A 311 3.58 -31.03 6.70
N ALA A 312 3.61 -31.28 5.38
CA ALA A 312 2.42 -31.19 4.54
C ALA A 312 1.29 -32.13 5.01
N ARG A 313 1.62 -33.34 5.51
CA ARG A 313 0.61 -34.24 6.09
C ARG A 313 -0.01 -33.69 7.36
N TRP A 314 0.81 -33.01 8.18
CA TRP A 314 0.31 -32.40 9.43
C TRP A 314 -0.63 -31.23 9.15
N PHE A 315 -0.26 -30.34 8.23
CA PHE A 315 -1.14 -29.23 7.82
C PHE A 315 -2.46 -29.75 7.21
N ALA A 316 -2.38 -30.78 6.38
CA ALA A 316 -3.56 -31.38 5.76
C ALA A 316 -4.36 -32.30 6.72
N GLY A 317 -3.94 -32.48 7.96
CA GLY A 317 -4.48 -33.49 8.86
C GLY A 317 -5.99 -33.43 9.08
N ALA A 318 -6.56 -32.22 9.21
CA ALA A 318 -8.00 -32.03 9.34
C ALA A 318 -8.76 -32.56 8.10
N ALA A 319 -8.29 -32.24 6.90
CA ALA A 319 -8.89 -32.71 5.65
C ALA A 319 -8.70 -34.22 5.46
N LEU A 320 -7.50 -34.76 5.76
CA LEU A 320 -7.17 -36.18 5.58
C LEU A 320 -7.95 -37.10 6.50
N ASN A 321 -8.25 -36.64 7.73
CA ASN A 321 -8.97 -37.43 8.74
C ASN A 321 -10.49 -37.25 8.68
N SER A 322 -10.99 -36.44 7.74
CA SER A 322 -12.42 -36.26 7.53
C SER A 322 -12.99 -37.36 6.63
N ALA A 323 -14.32 -37.55 6.66
CA ALA A 323 -15.00 -38.43 5.72
C ALA A 323 -14.79 -37.95 4.26
N ASP A 324 -14.79 -38.84 3.30
CA ASP A 324 -14.52 -38.53 1.89
C ASP A 324 -15.40 -37.39 1.36
N GLN A 325 -16.67 -37.33 1.71
CA GLN A 325 -17.56 -36.26 1.31
C GLN A 325 -17.16 -34.90 1.91
N ALA A 326 -16.76 -34.88 3.20
CA ALA A 326 -16.29 -33.68 3.85
C ALA A 326 -14.96 -33.20 3.24
N MET A 327 -14.04 -34.11 2.92
CA MET A 327 -12.79 -33.78 2.24
C MET A 327 -13.05 -33.19 0.85
N MET A 328 -13.97 -33.73 0.08
CA MET A 328 -14.37 -33.16 -1.21
C MET A 328 -14.93 -31.74 -1.06
N SER A 329 -15.71 -31.50 0.00
CA SER A 329 -16.21 -30.14 0.32
C SER A 329 -15.07 -29.18 0.68
N VAL A 330 -14.09 -29.62 1.46
CA VAL A 330 -12.88 -28.82 1.78
C VAL A 330 -12.10 -28.47 0.51
N MET A 331 -11.85 -29.43 -0.36
CA MET A 331 -11.13 -29.20 -1.62
C MET A 331 -11.90 -28.27 -2.56
N SER A 332 -13.23 -28.41 -2.63
CA SER A 332 -14.09 -27.50 -3.40
C SER A 332 -14.07 -26.08 -2.84
N THR A 333 -13.98 -25.92 -1.51
CA THR A 333 -13.80 -24.62 -0.87
C THR A 333 -12.49 -23.98 -1.29
N VAL A 334 -11.38 -24.73 -1.29
CA VAL A 334 -10.06 -24.23 -1.75
C VAL A 334 -10.14 -23.78 -3.20
N LEU A 335 -10.71 -24.61 -4.09
CA LEU A 335 -10.84 -24.25 -5.52
C LEU A 335 -11.69 -23.01 -5.72
N SER A 336 -12.81 -22.89 -4.98
CA SER A 336 -13.66 -21.69 -5.05
C SER A 336 -12.91 -20.43 -4.67
N ARG A 337 -12.07 -20.48 -3.63
CA ARG A 337 -11.24 -19.34 -3.23
C ARG A 337 -10.13 -19.03 -4.23
N LEU A 338 -9.50 -20.05 -4.79
CA LEU A 338 -8.46 -19.87 -5.79
C LEU A 338 -9.00 -19.41 -7.16
N ASN A 339 -10.28 -19.59 -7.43
CA ASN A 339 -10.90 -19.17 -8.69
C ASN A 339 -10.77 -17.67 -8.96
N ALA A 340 -10.66 -16.85 -7.90
CA ALA A 340 -10.45 -15.42 -8.01
C ALA A 340 -9.14 -15.04 -8.75
N PHE A 341 -8.16 -15.95 -8.80
CA PHE A 341 -6.85 -15.74 -9.43
C PHE A 341 -6.76 -16.26 -10.88
N LEU A 342 -7.85 -16.80 -11.44
CA LEU A 342 -7.87 -17.43 -12.76
C LEU A 342 -8.32 -16.50 -13.88
N ASP A 343 -8.03 -15.24 -13.75
CA ASP A 343 -8.21 -14.27 -14.82
C ASP A 343 -6.95 -14.23 -15.69
N SER A 344 -7.09 -14.36 -17.01
CA SER A 344 -5.95 -14.39 -17.94
C SER A 344 -5.09 -13.12 -17.89
N GLU A 345 -5.67 -11.99 -17.48
CA GLU A 345 -4.94 -10.75 -17.30
C GLU A 345 -4.19 -10.76 -15.96
N LEU A 346 -4.82 -11.23 -14.87
CA LEU A 346 -4.15 -11.40 -13.57
C LEU A 346 -3.01 -12.41 -13.62
N GLU A 347 -3.13 -13.45 -14.42
CA GLU A 347 -2.04 -14.44 -14.62
C GLU A 347 -0.76 -13.77 -15.12
N GLN A 348 -0.85 -12.68 -15.90
CA GLN A 348 0.32 -11.90 -16.34
C GLN A 348 1.07 -11.23 -15.19
N VAL A 349 0.43 -10.99 -14.07
CA VAL A 349 1.04 -10.43 -12.86
C VAL A 349 1.48 -11.55 -11.92
N LEU A 350 0.61 -12.52 -11.67
CA LEU A 350 0.78 -13.53 -10.62
C LEU A 350 1.73 -14.67 -10.96
N CYS A 351 2.02 -14.89 -12.26
CA CYS A 351 2.92 -15.95 -12.72
C CYS A 351 4.38 -15.51 -12.87
N PHE A 352 4.71 -14.24 -12.63
CA PHE A 352 6.06 -13.72 -12.73
C PHE A 352 6.60 -13.32 -11.36
N ASP A 353 7.92 -13.51 -11.19
CA ASP A 353 8.58 -13.21 -9.91
C ASP A 353 8.44 -11.75 -9.49
N SER A 354 8.29 -11.56 -8.18
CA SER A 354 8.15 -10.24 -7.59
C SER A 354 9.49 -9.50 -7.58
N ALA A 355 9.50 -8.30 -8.14
CA ALA A 355 10.66 -7.39 -8.06
C ALA A 355 10.92 -6.95 -6.62
N ILE A 356 9.86 -6.75 -5.82
CA ILE A 356 9.90 -6.39 -4.41
C ILE A 356 9.04 -7.40 -3.64
N ASN A 357 9.62 -8.02 -2.63
CA ASN A 357 8.91 -8.88 -1.68
C ASN A 357 8.85 -8.22 -0.29
N ALA A 358 8.11 -8.80 0.66
CA ALA A 358 7.91 -8.21 1.99
C ALA A 358 9.23 -7.99 2.77
N GLU A 359 10.22 -8.88 2.64
CA GLU A 359 11.50 -8.73 3.32
C GLU A 359 12.37 -7.64 2.67
N SER A 360 12.41 -7.56 1.34
CA SER A 360 13.12 -6.50 0.63
C SER A 360 12.46 -5.13 0.85
N PHE A 361 11.14 -5.07 0.93
CA PHE A 361 10.40 -3.86 1.26
C PHE A 361 10.78 -3.30 2.65
N ALA A 362 10.94 -4.18 3.63
CA ALA A 362 11.32 -3.79 4.99
C ALA A 362 12.82 -3.43 5.13
N SER A 363 13.70 -4.01 4.31
CA SER A 363 15.15 -3.88 4.47
C SER A 363 15.80 -2.87 3.53
N ARG A 364 15.12 -2.44 2.47
CA ARG A 364 15.64 -1.52 1.44
C ARG A 364 14.65 -0.40 1.19
N LYS A 365 15.14 0.74 0.70
CA LYS A 365 14.28 1.82 0.22
C LYS A 365 13.43 1.33 -0.95
N SER A 366 12.17 1.09 -0.70
CA SER A 366 11.26 0.49 -1.68
C SER A 366 9.99 1.33 -1.85
N ALA A 367 9.56 1.48 -3.09
CA ALA A 367 8.31 2.16 -3.45
C ALA A 367 7.46 1.22 -4.29
N ILE A 368 6.30 0.85 -3.79
CA ILE A 368 5.34 0.02 -4.51
C ILE A 368 4.15 0.89 -4.90
N PHE A 369 3.84 0.93 -6.19
CA PHE A 369 2.63 1.55 -6.70
C PHE A 369 1.67 0.46 -7.15
N LEU A 370 0.49 0.41 -6.54
CA LEU A 370 -0.56 -0.54 -6.89
C LEU A 370 -1.66 0.21 -7.63
N ILE A 371 -1.74 0.00 -8.94
CA ILE A 371 -2.74 0.63 -9.80
C ILE A 371 -3.96 -0.27 -9.85
N LEU A 372 -5.08 0.22 -9.33
CA LEU A 372 -6.34 -0.50 -9.30
C LEU A 372 -7.26 -0.04 -10.46
N PRO A 373 -8.09 -0.95 -11.02
CA PRO A 373 -9.12 -0.56 -11.96
C PRO A 373 -10.14 0.36 -11.29
N GLU A 374 -10.61 1.38 -12.01
CA GLU A 374 -11.67 2.28 -11.51
C GLU A 374 -13.08 1.64 -11.58
N GLU A 375 -13.20 0.52 -12.27
CA GLU A 375 -14.47 -0.14 -12.57
C GLU A 375 -14.88 -1.05 -11.42
N ASP A 376 -16.09 -0.81 -10.92
CA ASP A 376 -16.87 -1.62 -9.99
C ASP A 376 -16.15 -2.01 -8.68
N PRO A 377 -16.43 -1.28 -7.58
CA PRO A 377 -15.88 -1.62 -6.25
C PRO A 377 -16.20 -3.05 -5.78
N SER A 378 -17.23 -3.69 -6.36
CA SER A 378 -17.60 -5.08 -6.03
C SER A 378 -16.68 -6.12 -6.69
N LYS A 379 -15.86 -5.73 -7.66
CA LYS A 379 -14.85 -6.58 -8.30
C LYS A 379 -13.44 -6.34 -7.76
N ASN A 380 -13.25 -5.34 -6.93
CA ASN A 380 -11.99 -5.10 -6.25
C ASN A 380 -11.99 -5.96 -4.98
N PHE A 381 -11.15 -6.96 -4.97
CA PHE A 381 -10.93 -7.96 -3.93
C PHE A 381 -10.52 -7.39 -2.58
#